data_e5fcfa077d0b09288cbb42de9ab0a6eb
#
_entry.id   e5fcfa077d0b09288cbb42de9ab0a6eb
#
_cell.length_a   1.000
_cell.length_b   1.000
_cell.length_c   1.000
_cell.angle_alpha   90.00
_cell.angle_beta   90.00
_cell.angle_gamma   90.00
#
_symmetry.space_group_name_H-M   'P 1'
#
loop_
_entity.id
_entity.type
_entity.pdbx_description
1 polymer ?
#
loop_
_entity_poly.entity_id
_entity_poly.type
_entity_poly.pdbx_seq_one_letter_code
_entity_poly.pdbx_strand_id
1 'polypeptide(L)'
;GKPESAGKRIKIPQNAVDERNVIYMEKQAGQIPDIRIYVVCHKPAYVPENPYLYPIQVGTALSGTKLPGMLHDDEGDNISERNKTYCELTAQYWAWKNEEADYYGFFHYRRYLAFDPSLNKDDGWGNIAYDRISEEAIEEMKLQPEIMRDLITKYDVISVRGRRYPRIKTEGKPMDVYHEYGMVPF
;
A
#
# COMPACT_ATOMS: atom_id res chain seq x y z
N GLY A 1 -5.71 22.79 -41.19
CA GLY A 1 -6.30 23.17 -39.94
C GLY A 1 -6.43 21.96 -39.05
N LYS A 2 -5.65 21.91 -37.94
CA LYS A 2 -5.82 20.89 -36.89
C LYS A 2 -6.95 21.36 -35.96
N PRO A 3 -7.84 20.51 -35.48
CA PRO A 3 -8.78 20.91 -34.42
C PRO A 3 -8.08 20.90 -33.05
N GLU A 4 -8.07 22.04 -32.39
CA GLU A 4 -7.79 22.15 -30.96
C GLU A 4 -8.90 21.49 -30.15
N SER A 5 -8.58 20.40 -29.45
CA SER A 5 -9.46 19.85 -28.43
C SER A 5 -9.21 20.61 -27.12
N ALA A 6 -9.95 21.66 -26.87
CA ALA A 6 -10.00 22.31 -25.57
C ALA A 6 -10.66 21.39 -24.55
N GLY A 7 -9.86 20.79 -23.67
CA GLY A 7 -10.35 20.04 -22.52
C GLY A 7 -11.18 20.97 -21.61
N LYS A 8 -12.48 20.72 -21.53
CA LYS A 8 -13.38 21.37 -20.57
C LYS A 8 -12.92 21.03 -19.15
N ARG A 9 -12.31 21.98 -18.46
CA ARG A 9 -12.16 21.93 -17.00
C ARG A 9 -13.54 21.91 -16.37
N ILE A 10 -13.88 20.83 -15.71
CA ILE A 10 -15.08 20.76 -14.86
C ILE A 10 -14.83 21.71 -13.69
N LYS A 11 -15.56 22.84 -13.65
CA LYS A 11 -15.60 23.71 -12.48
C LYS A 11 -16.46 23.01 -11.42
N ILE A 12 -15.85 22.53 -10.35
CA ILE A 12 -16.57 22.08 -9.16
C ILE A 12 -17.12 23.33 -8.49
N PRO A 13 -18.43 23.43 -8.23
CA PRO A 13 -19.00 24.58 -7.53
C PRO A 13 -18.43 24.64 -6.12
N GLN A 14 -17.89 25.79 -5.71
CA GLN A 14 -17.33 26.03 -4.39
C GLN A 14 -18.37 25.97 -3.22
N ASN A 15 -19.64 25.76 -3.49
CA ASN A 15 -20.72 25.84 -2.49
C ASN A 15 -21.46 24.52 -2.25
N ALA A 16 -20.93 23.38 -2.71
CA ALA A 16 -21.46 22.07 -2.30
C ALA A 16 -20.57 21.48 -1.19
N VAL A 17 -20.55 22.15 -0.05
CA VAL A 17 -20.20 21.47 1.21
C VAL A 17 -21.42 20.60 1.51
N ASP A 18 -21.37 19.34 1.15
CA ASP A 18 -22.39 18.36 1.47
C ASP A 18 -22.48 18.30 3.00
N GLU A 19 -23.66 18.65 3.57
CA GLU A 19 -23.89 18.60 5.01
C GLU A 19 -23.50 17.25 5.62
N ARG A 20 -23.57 16.18 4.81
CA ARG A 20 -23.10 14.84 5.19
C ARG A 20 -21.58 14.79 5.41
N ASN A 21 -20.79 15.55 4.63
CA ASN A 21 -19.35 15.66 4.83
C ASN A 21 -18.99 16.47 6.07
N VAL A 22 -19.77 17.49 6.38
CA VAL A 22 -19.60 18.28 7.63
C VAL A 22 -19.92 17.41 8.85
N ILE A 23 -21.01 16.66 8.81
CA ILE A 23 -21.38 15.72 9.88
C ILE A 23 -20.36 14.58 10.01
N TYR A 24 -19.79 14.12 8.89
CA TYR A 24 -18.73 13.10 8.89
C TYR A 24 -17.45 13.64 9.53
N MET A 25 -17.06 14.87 9.21
CA MET A 25 -15.89 15.53 9.80
C MET A 25 -16.09 15.87 11.29
N GLU A 26 -17.29 16.29 11.69
CA GLU A 26 -17.62 16.56 13.12
C GLU A 26 -17.68 15.28 13.96
N LYS A 27 -18.12 14.16 13.40
CA LYS A 27 -18.08 12.84 14.08
C LYS A 27 -16.66 12.31 14.29
N GLN A 28 -15.69 12.74 13.47
CA GLN A 28 -14.28 12.32 13.53
C GLN A 28 -13.45 13.20 14.49
N ALA A 29 -13.93 14.37 14.88
CA ALA A 29 -13.24 15.27 15.82
C ALA A 29 -13.17 14.65 17.21
N GLY A 30 -12.11 13.85 17.47
CA GLY A 30 -11.85 13.23 18.77
C GLY A 30 -11.83 11.70 18.77
N GLN A 31 -12.18 11.05 17.68
CA GLN A 31 -12.08 9.59 17.55
C GLN A 31 -10.73 9.20 16.95
N ILE A 32 -10.03 8.26 17.60
CA ILE A 32 -8.79 7.68 17.04
C ILE A 32 -9.20 6.88 15.80
N PRO A 33 -8.64 7.17 14.61
CA PRO A 33 -9.00 6.46 13.39
C PRO A 33 -8.58 5.00 13.45
N ASP A 34 -9.41 4.12 12.90
CA ASP A 34 -9.06 2.72 12.69
C ASP A 34 -8.11 2.61 11.49
N ILE A 35 -6.84 2.35 11.78
CA ILE A 35 -5.79 2.20 10.77
C ILE A 35 -5.36 0.74 10.76
N ARG A 36 -5.47 0.08 9.59
CA ARG A 36 -5.06 -1.32 9.43
C ARG A 36 -4.08 -1.45 8.26
N ILE A 37 -2.84 -1.79 8.61
CA ILE A 37 -1.77 -2.03 7.64
C ILE A 37 -1.42 -3.51 7.67
N TYR A 38 -1.83 -4.23 6.64
CA TYR A 38 -1.60 -5.65 6.52
C TYR A 38 -0.19 -5.93 6.05
N VAL A 39 0.59 -6.65 6.87
CA VAL A 39 1.94 -7.09 6.50
C VAL A 39 1.84 -8.47 5.89
N VAL A 40 1.96 -8.52 4.58
CA VAL A 40 1.74 -9.73 3.78
C VAL A 40 2.92 -10.68 3.91
N CYS A 41 2.65 -11.89 4.40
CA CYS A 41 3.60 -12.96 4.66
C CYS A 41 3.19 -14.24 3.92
N HIS A 42 4.15 -14.95 3.30
CA HIS A 42 3.94 -16.30 2.78
C HIS A 42 4.75 -17.37 3.55
N LYS A 43 5.49 -16.95 4.55
CA LYS A 43 6.30 -17.76 5.45
C LYS A 43 6.45 -17.06 6.80
N PRO A 44 6.93 -17.73 7.85
CA PRO A 44 7.23 -17.09 9.11
C PRO A 44 8.16 -15.90 8.91
N ALA A 45 7.80 -14.75 9.48
CA ALA A 45 8.57 -13.52 9.40
C ALA A 45 8.36 -12.70 10.69
N TYR A 46 9.39 -11.95 11.06
CA TYR A 46 9.25 -10.96 12.11
C TYR A 46 8.48 -9.77 11.58
N VAL A 47 7.46 -9.35 12.32
CA VAL A 47 6.71 -8.11 12.10
C VAL A 47 6.84 -7.28 13.38
N PRO A 48 7.24 -6.00 13.31
CA PRO A 48 7.35 -5.16 14.49
C PRO A 48 6.03 -5.08 15.26
N GLU A 49 6.10 -5.07 16.58
CA GLU A 49 4.94 -4.79 17.42
C GLU A 49 4.48 -3.35 17.19
N ASN A 50 3.28 -3.21 16.62
CA ASN A 50 2.70 -1.92 16.31
C ASN A 50 1.16 -2.10 16.20
N PRO A 51 0.34 -1.25 16.84
CA PRO A 51 -1.11 -1.39 16.84
C PRO A 51 -1.75 -1.27 15.46
N TYR A 52 -1.01 -0.76 14.47
CA TYR A 52 -1.49 -0.61 13.08
C TYR A 52 -0.98 -1.70 12.14
N LEU A 53 -0.05 -2.56 12.56
CA LEU A 53 0.53 -3.62 11.73
C LEU A 53 -0.13 -4.97 12.01
N TYR A 54 -0.79 -5.51 11.01
CA TYR A 54 -1.52 -6.79 11.08
C TYR A 54 -0.85 -7.81 10.16
N PRO A 55 -0.06 -8.76 10.70
CA PRO A 55 0.50 -9.81 9.86
C PRO A 55 -0.61 -10.68 9.28
N ILE A 56 -0.56 -10.94 7.96
CA ILE A 56 -1.49 -11.79 7.25
C ILE A 56 -0.75 -12.81 6.39
N GLN A 57 -1.05 -14.08 6.59
CA GLN A 57 -0.56 -15.15 5.71
C GLN A 57 -1.38 -15.18 4.42
N VAL A 58 -0.71 -15.19 3.27
CA VAL A 58 -1.33 -15.32 1.95
C VAL A 58 -1.08 -16.68 1.32
N GLY A 59 -2.04 -17.10 0.48
CA GLY A 59 -2.03 -18.44 -0.11
C GLY A 59 -2.23 -19.53 0.94
N THR A 60 -2.91 -19.21 2.01
CA THR A 60 -3.14 -20.13 3.14
C THR A 60 -3.86 -21.40 2.67
N ALA A 61 -4.85 -21.26 1.78
CA ALA A 61 -5.56 -22.40 1.20
C ALA A 61 -4.65 -23.37 0.43
N LEU A 62 -3.50 -22.91 -0.06
CA LEU A 62 -2.54 -23.70 -0.81
C LEU A 62 -1.38 -24.21 0.05
N SER A 63 -1.13 -23.60 1.21
CA SER A 63 0.05 -23.90 2.03
C SER A 63 -0.09 -25.17 2.86
N GLY A 64 -1.32 -25.58 3.15
CA GLY A 64 -1.62 -26.70 4.05
C GLY A 64 -1.26 -26.46 5.52
N THR A 65 -0.73 -25.28 5.85
CA THR A 65 -0.30 -24.93 7.23
C THR A 65 -0.65 -23.49 7.52
N LYS A 66 -1.30 -23.25 8.65
CA LYS A 66 -1.58 -21.90 9.16
C LYS A 66 -0.44 -21.44 10.07
N LEU A 67 0.11 -20.26 9.78
CA LEU A 67 1.15 -19.64 10.59
C LEU A 67 0.53 -19.05 11.86
N PRO A 68 1.05 -19.34 13.05
CA PRO A 68 0.49 -18.84 14.29
C PRO A 68 0.70 -17.32 14.41
N GLY A 69 -0.27 -16.63 15.04
CA GLY A 69 -0.19 -15.20 15.31
C GLY A 69 -0.40 -14.30 14.08
N MET A 70 -0.89 -14.86 12.97
CA MET A 70 -1.21 -14.12 11.75
C MET A 70 -2.70 -14.26 11.43
N LEU A 71 -3.24 -13.28 10.72
CA LEU A 71 -4.48 -13.44 9.98
C LEU A 71 -4.25 -14.36 8.79
N HIS A 72 -5.33 -14.93 8.23
CA HIS A 72 -5.22 -15.89 7.14
C HIS A 72 -6.16 -15.49 6.00
N ASP A 73 -5.63 -15.40 4.80
CA ASP A 73 -6.37 -14.96 3.61
C ASP A 73 -7.37 -15.99 3.07
N ASP A 74 -7.49 -17.16 3.71
CA ASP A 74 -8.45 -18.23 3.37
C ASP A 74 -9.73 -18.19 4.22
N GLU A 75 -9.87 -17.20 5.10
CA GLU A 75 -11.05 -17.04 5.97
C GLU A 75 -12.06 -16.09 5.30
N GLY A 76 -13.36 -16.30 5.57
CA GLY A 76 -14.42 -15.46 4.98
C GLY A 76 -14.48 -15.48 3.45
N ASP A 77 -14.89 -14.34 2.86
CA ASP A 77 -14.88 -14.16 1.39
C ASP A 77 -13.44 -13.96 0.91
N ASN A 78 -12.93 -14.86 0.09
CA ASN A 78 -11.52 -14.89 -0.25
C ASN A 78 -11.24 -15.46 -1.64
N ILE A 79 -10.00 -15.25 -2.09
CA ILE A 79 -9.44 -15.81 -3.33
C ILE A 79 -8.08 -16.47 -3.05
N SER A 80 -7.86 -17.02 -1.85
CA SER A 80 -6.60 -17.59 -1.39
C SER A 80 -6.06 -18.69 -2.32
N GLU A 81 -6.93 -19.52 -2.89
CA GLU A 81 -6.56 -20.54 -3.87
C GLU A 81 -5.93 -19.98 -5.15
N ARG A 82 -6.17 -18.71 -5.46
CA ARG A 82 -5.62 -18.01 -6.62
C ARG A 82 -4.28 -17.32 -6.34
N ASN A 83 -3.69 -17.52 -5.16
CA ASN A 83 -2.48 -16.80 -4.74
C ASN A 83 -1.30 -16.99 -5.71
N LYS A 84 -1.17 -18.12 -6.40
CA LYS A 84 -0.12 -18.33 -7.43
C LYS A 84 -0.16 -17.28 -8.56
N THR A 85 -1.32 -16.70 -8.82
CA THR A 85 -1.52 -15.69 -9.87
C THR A 85 -1.59 -14.29 -9.30
N TYR A 86 -2.27 -14.12 -8.16
CA TYR A 86 -2.55 -12.82 -7.58
C TYR A 86 -1.56 -12.38 -6.50
N CYS A 87 -0.70 -13.29 -6.01
CA CYS A 87 0.32 -12.99 -5.00
C CYS A 87 -0.27 -12.22 -3.80
N GLU A 88 0.30 -11.07 -3.47
CA GLU A 88 -0.12 -10.21 -2.36
C GLU A 88 -1.53 -9.63 -2.51
N LEU A 89 -2.08 -9.62 -3.73
CA LEU A 89 -3.45 -9.13 -3.98
C LEU A 89 -4.51 -9.99 -3.30
N THR A 90 -4.21 -11.24 -2.94
CA THR A 90 -5.16 -12.07 -2.17
C THR A 90 -5.44 -11.50 -0.78
N ALA A 91 -4.43 -10.88 -0.14
CA ALA A 91 -4.63 -10.15 1.11
C ALA A 91 -5.45 -8.86 0.92
N GLN A 92 -5.23 -8.15 -0.20
CA GLN A 92 -6.00 -6.93 -0.49
C GLN A 92 -7.47 -7.26 -0.73
N TYR A 93 -7.75 -8.33 -1.49
CA TYR A 93 -9.12 -8.82 -1.70
C TYR A 93 -9.77 -9.22 -0.37
N TRP A 94 -9.03 -10.00 0.45
CA TRP A 94 -9.53 -10.45 1.75
C TRP A 94 -9.88 -9.27 2.66
N ALA A 95 -8.98 -8.28 2.79
CA ALA A 95 -9.23 -7.10 3.61
C ALA A 95 -10.44 -6.31 3.10
N TRP A 96 -10.56 -6.10 1.78
CA TRP A 96 -11.70 -5.42 1.18
C TRP A 96 -13.04 -6.11 1.47
N LYS A 97 -13.05 -7.45 1.54
CA LYS A 97 -14.28 -8.24 1.71
C LYS A 97 -14.68 -8.46 3.16
N ASN A 98 -13.73 -8.52 4.07
CA ASN A 98 -13.97 -9.01 5.43
C ASN A 98 -13.71 -7.97 6.52
N GLU A 99 -13.11 -6.84 6.18
CA GLU A 99 -12.67 -5.84 7.15
C GLU A 99 -13.29 -4.47 6.85
N GLU A 100 -13.49 -3.68 7.91
CA GLU A 100 -13.93 -2.29 7.81
C GLU A 100 -12.99 -1.43 8.67
N ALA A 101 -12.36 -0.44 8.04
CA ALA A 101 -11.43 0.48 8.67
C ALA A 101 -11.47 1.84 7.99
N ASP A 102 -10.99 2.89 8.68
CA ASP A 102 -10.89 4.24 8.10
C ASP A 102 -9.73 4.33 7.09
N TYR A 103 -8.64 3.61 7.36
CA TYR A 103 -7.44 3.57 6.50
C TYR A 103 -6.94 2.15 6.31
N TYR A 104 -6.66 1.79 5.07
CA TYR A 104 -6.06 0.51 4.71
C TYR A 104 -4.65 0.71 4.16
N GLY A 105 -3.71 -0.12 4.60
CA GLY A 105 -2.36 -0.18 4.07
C GLY A 105 -1.92 -1.61 3.80
N PHE A 106 -0.93 -1.77 2.91
CA PHE A 106 -0.36 -3.08 2.61
C PHE A 106 1.15 -2.98 2.52
N PHE A 107 1.83 -3.73 3.37
CA PHE A 107 3.27 -3.94 3.34
C PHE A 107 3.56 -5.39 2.95
N HIS A 108 4.72 -5.61 2.42
CA HIS A 108 5.27 -6.95 2.32
C HIS A 108 6.22 -7.17 3.52
N TYR A 109 6.33 -8.38 4.05
CA TYR A 109 7.16 -8.65 5.23
C TYR A 109 8.64 -8.23 5.10
N ARG A 110 9.11 -7.92 3.89
CA ARG A 110 10.45 -7.39 3.59
C ARG A 110 10.45 -5.98 3.02
N ARG A 111 9.31 -5.31 2.91
CA ARG A 111 9.20 -3.99 2.27
C ARG A 111 8.18 -3.15 3.02
N TYR A 112 8.67 -2.12 3.65
CA TYR A 112 7.89 -1.17 4.43
C TYR A 112 8.02 0.22 3.81
N LEU A 113 7.00 1.04 3.94
CA LEU A 113 7.15 2.48 3.66
C LEU A 113 7.85 3.14 4.85
N ALA A 114 8.72 4.09 4.56
CA ALA A 114 9.23 4.99 5.58
C ALA A 114 8.27 6.18 5.74
N PHE A 115 7.91 6.48 6.97
CA PHE A 115 7.04 7.61 7.32
C PHE A 115 7.85 8.88 7.60
N ASP A 116 9.00 9.01 6.98
CA ASP A 116 9.83 10.21 6.99
C ASP A 116 9.97 10.77 5.57
N PRO A 117 9.20 11.82 5.21
CA PRO A 117 9.31 12.44 3.89
C PRO A 117 10.68 13.07 3.60
N SER A 118 11.49 13.31 4.64
CA SER A 118 12.84 13.90 4.51
C SER A 118 13.92 12.85 4.24
N LEU A 119 13.60 11.57 4.42
CA LEU A 119 14.54 10.47 4.22
C LEU A 119 14.91 10.37 2.74
N ASN A 120 16.19 10.59 2.41
CA ASN A 120 16.69 10.70 1.04
C ASN A 120 17.95 9.87 0.76
N LYS A 121 18.28 8.93 1.64
CA LYS A 121 19.44 8.05 1.50
C LYS A 121 19.12 6.76 0.73
N ASP A 122 18.31 6.86 -0.30
CA ASP A 122 17.95 5.70 -1.11
C ASP A 122 19.04 5.31 -2.12
N ASP A 123 18.94 4.09 -2.65
CA ASP A 123 19.83 3.51 -3.66
C ASP A 123 19.69 4.13 -5.06
N GLY A 124 19.07 5.30 -5.15
CA GLY A 124 18.68 5.88 -6.43
C GLY A 124 17.40 5.24 -7.00
N TRP A 125 16.87 4.13 -6.48
CA TRP A 125 15.59 3.50 -6.82
C TRP A 125 14.49 3.71 -5.77
N GLY A 126 14.76 4.48 -4.73
CA GLY A 126 13.83 4.74 -3.63
C GLY A 126 13.84 3.64 -2.58
N ASN A 127 14.78 2.68 -2.65
CA ASN A 127 14.90 1.65 -1.64
C ASN A 127 16.03 1.99 -0.68
N ILE A 128 15.77 1.77 0.61
CA ILE A 128 16.77 1.76 1.66
C ILE A 128 16.86 0.32 2.14
N ALA A 129 18.02 -0.31 1.98
CA ALA A 129 18.23 -1.68 2.37
C ALA A 129 18.71 -1.78 3.82
N TYR A 130 18.07 -2.67 4.58
CA TYR A 130 18.49 -3.08 5.91
C TYR A 130 18.69 -4.59 5.93
N ASP A 131 19.69 -5.06 6.65
CA ASP A 131 19.92 -6.50 6.81
C ASP A 131 18.78 -7.20 7.54
N ARG A 132 18.14 -6.48 8.45
CA ARG A 132 16.98 -6.91 9.24
C ARG A 132 16.17 -5.71 9.72
N ILE A 133 14.95 -5.96 10.14
CA ILE A 133 14.13 -4.97 10.85
C ILE A 133 14.62 -4.92 12.29
N SER A 134 15.50 -3.96 12.59
CA SER A 134 16.00 -3.66 13.95
C SER A 134 15.28 -2.45 14.53
N GLU A 135 15.51 -2.17 15.81
CA GLU A 135 14.97 -0.97 16.47
C GLU A 135 15.44 0.30 15.76
N GLU A 136 16.72 0.35 15.35
CA GLU A 136 17.26 1.48 14.60
C GLU A 136 16.58 1.66 13.24
N ALA A 137 16.30 0.56 12.55
CA ALA A 137 15.57 0.60 11.27
C ALA A 137 14.13 1.08 11.46
N ILE A 138 13.46 0.63 12.53
CA ILE A 138 12.10 1.06 12.89
C ILE A 138 12.08 2.56 13.21
N GLU A 139 13.06 3.04 13.96
CA GLU A 139 13.18 4.45 14.32
C GLU A 139 13.47 5.31 13.08
N GLU A 140 14.37 4.86 12.21
CA GLU A 140 14.70 5.58 11.00
C GLU A 140 13.55 5.64 10.00
N MET A 141 12.83 4.54 9.82
CA MET A 141 11.62 4.50 8.98
C MET A 141 10.43 5.25 9.59
N LYS A 142 10.55 5.72 10.84
CA LYS A 142 9.47 6.39 11.58
C LYS A 142 8.19 5.54 11.68
N LEU A 143 8.36 4.27 12.08
CA LEU A 143 7.24 3.34 12.28
C LEU A 143 6.61 3.45 13.68
N GLN A 144 6.85 4.51 14.43
CA GLN A 144 6.16 4.78 15.69
C GLN A 144 4.68 5.10 15.42
N PRO A 145 3.74 4.52 16.19
CA PRO A 145 2.31 4.65 15.94
C PRO A 145 1.82 6.09 15.81
N GLU A 146 2.32 6.99 16.64
CA GLU A 146 1.93 8.39 16.63
C GLU A 146 2.35 9.08 15.32
N ILE A 147 3.58 8.82 14.85
CA ILE A 147 4.10 9.41 13.62
C ILE A 147 3.34 8.84 12.41
N MET A 148 3.12 7.52 12.39
CA MET A 148 2.34 6.87 11.34
C MET A 148 0.93 7.44 11.25
N ARG A 149 0.22 7.51 12.38
CA ARG A 149 -1.13 8.08 12.45
C ARG A 149 -1.15 9.51 11.95
N ASP A 150 -0.26 10.36 12.48
CA ASP A 150 -0.22 11.78 12.16
C ASP A 150 0.10 12.04 10.68
N LEU A 151 0.82 11.14 10.03
CA LEU A 151 1.07 11.22 8.59
C LEU A 151 -0.10 10.65 7.77
N ILE A 152 -0.59 9.47 8.12
CA ILE A 152 -1.68 8.78 7.41
C ILE A 152 -2.93 9.66 7.34
N THR A 153 -3.31 10.30 8.44
CA THR A 153 -4.51 11.12 8.52
C THR A 153 -4.44 12.45 7.75
N LYS A 154 -3.27 12.80 7.21
CA LYS A 154 -3.09 14.02 6.40
C LYS A 154 -3.33 13.81 4.91
N TYR A 155 -3.37 12.56 4.45
CA TYR A 155 -3.37 12.24 3.03
C TYR A 155 -4.40 11.17 2.71
N ASP A 156 -5.05 11.29 1.56
CA ASP A 156 -5.95 10.25 1.06
C ASP A 156 -5.20 8.99 0.60
N VAL A 157 -3.96 9.17 0.10
CA VAL A 157 -3.11 8.07 -0.37
C VAL A 157 -1.65 8.37 -0.04
N ILE A 158 -0.97 7.37 0.51
CA ILE A 158 0.49 7.39 0.70
C ILE A 158 1.09 6.23 -0.10
N SER A 159 2.07 6.53 -0.92
CA SER A 159 2.77 5.54 -1.73
C SER A 159 4.26 5.84 -1.82
N VAL A 160 5.02 4.91 -2.42
CA VAL A 160 6.42 5.17 -2.76
C VAL A 160 6.53 6.35 -3.73
N ARG A 161 7.65 7.06 -3.68
CA ARG A 161 7.94 8.16 -4.61
C ARG A 161 7.88 7.65 -6.04
N GLY A 162 7.03 8.29 -6.85
CA GLY A 162 6.93 7.97 -8.28
C GLY A 162 8.25 8.23 -9.01
N ARG A 163 8.64 7.31 -9.87
CA ARG A 163 9.84 7.45 -10.70
C ARG A 163 9.49 7.49 -12.16
N ARG A 164 10.27 8.29 -12.89
CA ARG A 164 10.31 8.20 -14.34
C ARG A 164 11.36 7.14 -14.69
N TYR A 165 10.93 6.03 -15.26
CA TYR A 165 11.86 5.12 -15.91
C TYR A 165 12.55 5.88 -17.06
N PRO A 166 13.90 5.90 -17.11
CA PRO A 166 14.58 6.41 -18.28
C PRO A 166 14.11 5.58 -19.48
N ARG A 167 13.81 6.25 -20.59
CA ARG A 167 13.54 5.53 -21.85
C ARG A 167 14.79 4.77 -22.24
N ILE A 168 14.84 3.49 -21.96
CA ILE A 168 15.93 2.61 -22.38
C ILE A 168 15.77 2.44 -23.89
N LYS A 169 16.72 2.96 -24.65
CA LYS A 169 16.79 2.74 -26.09
C LYS A 169 17.58 1.46 -26.32
N THR A 170 16.92 0.39 -26.69
CA THR A 170 17.56 -0.77 -27.26
C THR A 170 17.48 -0.68 -28.79
N GLU A 171 18.61 -0.68 -29.48
CA GLU A 171 18.72 -0.63 -30.96
C GLU A 171 17.89 0.52 -31.59
N GLY A 172 17.83 1.67 -30.95
CA GLY A 172 17.14 2.84 -31.48
C GLY A 172 15.61 2.85 -31.28
N LYS A 173 15.03 1.81 -30.70
CA LYS A 173 13.59 1.76 -30.36
C LYS A 173 13.40 1.99 -28.85
N PRO A 174 12.36 2.75 -28.44
CA PRO A 174 12.01 2.82 -27.03
C PRO A 174 11.49 1.45 -26.58
N MET A 175 12.11 0.89 -25.55
CA MET A 175 11.60 -0.29 -24.87
C MET A 175 10.54 0.15 -23.88
N ASP A 176 9.38 -0.45 -23.93
CA ASP A 176 8.34 -0.27 -22.92
C ASP A 176 8.36 -1.44 -21.90
N VAL A 177 7.69 -1.23 -20.79
CA VAL A 177 7.63 -2.19 -19.68
C VAL A 177 7.04 -3.53 -20.12
N TYR A 178 6.14 -3.53 -21.11
CA TYR A 178 5.48 -4.74 -21.59
C TYR A 178 6.46 -5.65 -22.34
N HIS A 179 7.37 -5.08 -23.13
CA HIS A 179 8.39 -5.83 -23.83
C HIS A 179 9.47 -6.37 -22.87
N GLU A 180 9.86 -5.56 -21.87
CA GLU A 180 10.90 -5.95 -20.91
C GLU A 180 10.48 -7.13 -20.04
N TYR A 181 9.21 -7.18 -19.62
CA TYR A 181 8.72 -8.23 -18.73
C TYR A 181 7.90 -9.32 -19.44
N GLY A 182 7.85 -9.29 -20.78
CA GLY A 182 7.08 -10.27 -21.55
C GLY A 182 5.57 -10.21 -21.30
N MET A 183 5.08 -9.09 -20.80
CA MET A 183 3.65 -8.88 -20.59
C MET A 183 2.98 -8.66 -21.93
N VAL A 184 1.96 -9.47 -22.23
CA VAL A 184 1.10 -9.24 -23.38
C VAL A 184 0.00 -8.26 -22.95
N PRO A 185 -0.22 -7.13 -23.67
CA PRO A 185 -1.36 -6.26 -23.40
C PRO A 185 -2.65 -7.05 -23.61
N PHE A 186 -3.58 -6.95 -22.66
CA PHE A 186 -4.93 -7.49 -22.76
C PHE A 186 -5.76 -6.69 -23.74
#